data_061fa2c662f29c07b4ea39934d1ae601
#
_entry.id   061fa2c662f29c07b4ea39934d1ae601
#
_cell.length_a   1.000
_cell.length_b   1.000
_cell.length_c   1.000
_cell.angle_alpha   90.00
_cell.angle_beta   90.00
_cell.angle_gamma   90.00
#
_symmetry.space_group_name_H-M   'P 1'
#
loop_
_entity.id
_entity.type
_entity.pdbx_description
1 polymer ?
#
loop_
_entity_poly.entity_id
_entity_poly.type
_entity_poly.pdbx_seq_one_letter_code
_entity_poly.pdbx_strand_id
1 'polypeptide(L)'
;FIKTTMAISCASFFAPSLMGKTQDKNAILGFKAIDINTKDTFVVPEGYEAKPLISWADPLFSKAREYDESKNIDEKAIENANFVMGDNNDGMFMFELENNRALIAVNNEYINPETMFNHKGKNISLSDVRYMQNSCGVSIFEVERLENGFYELVKDSKYNRRITAQTAMKI
;
A
#
# COMPACT_ATOMS: atom_id res chain seq x y z
N PHE A 1 -6.65 -45.94 6.31
CA PHE A 1 -6.45 -45.69 4.88
C PHE A 1 -6.10 -44.21 4.62
N ILE A 2 -6.90 -43.25 5.12
CA ILE A 2 -6.68 -41.81 4.92
C ILE A 2 -5.36 -41.32 5.55
N LYS A 3 -4.99 -41.81 6.72
CA LYS A 3 -3.72 -41.43 7.39
C LYS A 3 -2.49 -41.85 6.60
N THR A 4 -2.52 -43.00 5.96
CA THR A 4 -1.40 -43.53 5.16
C THR A 4 -1.27 -42.78 3.83
N THR A 5 -2.40 -42.41 3.21
CA THR A 5 -2.42 -41.68 1.96
C THR A 5 -1.93 -40.23 2.16
N MET A 6 -2.29 -39.58 3.28
CA MET A 6 -1.77 -38.27 3.63
C MET A 6 -0.25 -38.27 3.91
N ALA A 7 0.25 -39.29 4.59
CA ALA A 7 1.68 -39.44 4.86
C ALA A 7 2.49 -39.61 3.54
N ILE A 8 1.96 -40.35 2.57
CA ILE A 8 2.61 -40.58 1.28
C ILE A 8 2.57 -39.29 0.41
N SER A 9 1.45 -38.55 0.44
CA SER A 9 1.35 -37.31 -0.31
C SER A 9 2.26 -36.21 0.27
N CYS A 10 2.38 -36.11 1.60
CA CYS A 10 3.34 -35.21 2.23
C CYS A 10 4.79 -35.61 1.95
N ALA A 11 5.11 -36.91 1.95
CA ALA A 11 6.45 -37.40 1.64
C ALA A 11 6.86 -37.12 0.18
N SER A 12 5.92 -37.20 -0.78
CA SER A 12 6.20 -36.85 -2.17
C SER A 12 6.44 -35.36 -2.40
N PHE A 13 5.86 -34.47 -1.60
CA PHE A 13 6.13 -33.03 -1.64
C PHE A 13 7.49 -32.67 -1.03
N PHE A 14 7.94 -33.37 -0.01
CA PHE A 14 9.19 -33.07 0.71
C PHE A 14 10.37 -33.99 0.32
N ALA A 15 10.12 -35.09 -0.39
CA ALA A 15 11.17 -36.02 -0.78
C ALA A 15 12.29 -35.38 -1.65
N PRO A 16 12.01 -34.47 -2.57
CA PRO A 16 13.06 -33.75 -3.28
C PRO A 16 13.96 -32.91 -2.37
N SER A 17 13.39 -32.37 -1.29
CA SER A 17 14.11 -31.56 -0.31
C SER A 17 14.99 -32.35 0.64
N LEU A 18 14.68 -33.64 0.84
CA LEU A 18 15.42 -34.53 1.77
C LEU A 18 16.54 -35.32 1.07
N MET A 19 16.48 -35.50 -0.25
CA MET A 19 17.48 -36.26 -1.02
C MET A 19 18.44 -35.37 -1.83
N GLY A 20 18.27 -34.06 -1.81
CA GLY A 20 19.14 -33.12 -2.51
C GLY A 20 20.39 -32.82 -1.68
N LYS A 21 21.57 -33.01 -2.27
CA LYS A 21 22.76 -32.21 -1.95
C LYS A 21 22.27 -30.81 -1.60
N THR A 22 22.90 -30.12 -0.65
CA THR A 22 22.66 -28.70 -0.34
C THR A 22 22.52 -27.90 -1.65
N GLN A 23 21.32 -27.89 -2.23
CA GLN A 23 21.01 -26.98 -3.30
C GLN A 23 21.11 -25.59 -2.69
N ASP A 24 21.95 -24.79 -3.29
CA ASP A 24 22.04 -23.39 -2.94
C ASP A 24 20.62 -22.83 -2.97
N LYS A 25 20.10 -22.45 -1.80
CA LYS A 25 18.71 -21.91 -1.66
C LYS A 25 18.50 -20.73 -2.61
N ASN A 26 19.56 -20.07 -3.00
CA ASN A 26 19.55 -18.98 -3.96
C ASN A 26 19.24 -19.44 -5.40
N ALA A 27 19.58 -20.70 -5.76
CA ALA A 27 19.32 -21.22 -7.10
C ALA A 27 17.82 -21.44 -7.41
N ILE A 28 17.00 -21.68 -6.38
CA ILE A 28 15.55 -21.90 -6.54
C ILE A 28 14.81 -20.56 -6.65
N LEU A 29 15.23 -19.54 -5.90
CA LEU A 29 14.56 -18.25 -5.83
C LEU A 29 15.06 -17.26 -6.89
N GLY A 30 16.18 -17.54 -7.57
CA GLY A 30 16.75 -16.63 -8.56
C GLY A 30 17.42 -15.37 -7.98
N PHE A 31 17.50 -15.28 -6.66
CA PHE A 31 18.18 -14.19 -5.97
C PHE A 31 18.80 -14.67 -4.65
N LYS A 32 19.76 -13.93 -4.14
CA LYS A 32 20.36 -14.16 -2.82
C LYS A 32 19.42 -13.61 -1.74
N ALA A 33 19.06 -14.43 -0.77
CA ALA A 33 18.25 -14.00 0.35
C ALA A 33 18.95 -12.88 1.14
N ILE A 34 18.18 -11.93 1.63
CA ILE A 34 18.63 -10.89 2.56
C ILE A 34 18.46 -11.37 4.00
N ASP A 35 19.33 -10.92 4.88
CA ASP A 35 19.22 -11.19 6.31
C ASP A 35 18.12 -10.31 6.95
N ILE A 36 17.56 -10.81 8.06
CA ILE A 36 16.67 -10.02 8.91
C ILE A 36 17.46 -8.81 9.44
N ASN A 37 16.88 -7.63 9.34
CA ASN A 37 17.48 -6.40 9.84
C ASN A 37 16.43 -5.48 10.47
N THR A 38 16.92 -4.48 11.24
CA THR A 38 16.09 -3.48 11.92
C THR A 38 16.30 -2.07 11.37
N LYS A 39 16.81 -1.95 10.15
CA LYS A 39 17.01 -0.65 9.49
C LYS A 39 15.64 -0.07 9.13
N ASP A 40 15.49 1.22 9.36
CA ASP A 40 14.31 1.97 8.91
C ASP A 40 14.45 2.31 7.42
N THR A 41 14.42 1.27 6.58
CA THR A 41 14.51 1.38 5.12
C THR A 41 14.06 0.09 4.44
N PHE A 42 13.71 0.17 3.17
CA PHE A 42 13.51 -0.99 2.33
C PHE A 42 14.85 -1.65 2.00
N VAL A 43 15.02 -2.89 2.42
CA VAL A 43 16.18 -3.71 2.05
C VAL A 43 15.70 -4.76 1.07
N VAL A 44 16.27 -4.77 -0.12
CA VAL A 44 15.93 -5.71 -1.20
C VAL A 44 17.16 -6.50 -1.62
N PRO A 45 17.00 -7.70 -2.25
CA PRO A 45 18.12 -8.48 -2.77
C PRO A 45 18.92 -7.71 -3.82
N GLU A 46 20.18 -8.14 -4.02
CA GLU A 46 21.02 -7.59 -5.09
C GLU A 46 20.35 -7.73 -6.47
N GLY A 47 20.37 -6.68 -7.25
CA GLY A 47 19.71 -6.59 -8.56
C GLY A 47 18.24 -6.19 -8.51
N TYR A 48 17.68 -5.94 -7.31
CA TYR A 48 16.34 -5.40 -7.13
C TYR A 48 16.38 -3.95 -6.65
N GLU A 49 15.39 -3.18 -7.04
CA GLU A 49 15.13 -1.84 -6.53
C GLU A 49 13.70 -1.76 -5.96
N ALA A 50 13.52 -1.01 -4.89
CA ALA A 50 12.21 -0.67 -4.33
C ALA A 50 12.10 0.84 -4.13
N LYS A 51 10.97 1.40 -4.56
CA LYS A 51 10.62 2.81 -4.37
C LYS A 51 9.17 2.92 -3.89
N PRO A 52 8.86 3.79 -2.94
CA PRO A 52 7.48 4.15 -2.65
C PRO A 52 6.83 4.70 -3.92
N LEU A 53 5.65 4.22 -4.27
CA LEU A 53 4.86 4.77 -5.37
C LEU A 53 4.07 5.99 -4.90
N ILE A 54 3.45 5.86 -3.74
CA ILE A 54 2.60 6.88 -3.13
C ILE A 54 2.52 6.63 -1.63
N SER A 55 2.50 7.70 -0.86
CA SER A 55 2.40 7.67 0.59
C SER A 55 1.08 8.28 1.07
N TRP A 56 0.71 8.04 2.34
CA TRP A 56 -0.38 8.76 2.97
C TRP A 56 -0.22 10.26 2.78
N ALA A 57 -1.34 10.94 2.53
CA ALA A 57 -1.46 12.37 2.27
C ALA A 57 -0.81 12.90 0.97
N ASP A 58 -0.19 12.04 0.15
CA ASP A 58 0.26 12.45 -1.18
C ASP A 58 -0.92 12.86 -2.08
N PRO A 59 -0.80 13.97 -2.82
CA PRO A 59 -1.84 14.47 -3.70
C PRO A 59 -2.16 13.53 -4.87
N LEU A 60 -3.41 13.08 -4.97
CA LEU A 60 -3.98 12.40 -6.16
C LEU A 60 -4.42 13.40 -7.23
N PHE A 61 -4.61 14.66 -6.86
CA PHE A 61 -5.10 15.75 -7.70
C PHE A 61 -4.24 16.99 -7.52
N SER A 62 -4.02 17.75 -8.60
CA SER A 62 -3.22 18.99 -8.58
C SER A 62 -3.80 20.08 -7.66
N LYS A 63 -5.11 20.05 -7.41
CA LYS A 63 -5.79 20.95 -6.47
C LYS A 63 -5.57 20.61 -5.00
N ALA A 64 -5.10 19.39 -4.71
CA ALA A 64 -4.83 18.98 -3.34
C ALA A 64 -3.64 19.73 -2.77
N ARG A 65 -3.68 19.99 -1.46
CA ARG A 65 -2.58 20.60 -0.74
C ARG A 65 -1.73 19.52 -0.11
N GLU A 66 -0.46 19.82 0.03
CA GLU A 66 0.42 19.02 0.87
C GLU A 66 -0.06 19.05 2.33
N TYR A 67 0.11 17.94 3.00
CA TYR A 67 -0.19 17.83 4.41
C TYR A 67 0.88 18.57 5.24
N ASP A 68 0.43 19.31 6.24
CA ASP A 68 1.29 20.04 7.17
C ASP A 68 1.02 19.57 8.59
N GLU A 69 1.85 18.65 9.09
CA GLU A 69 1.70 18.06 10.43
C GLU A 69 1.84 19.06 11.57
N SER A 70 2.38 20.25 11.33
CA SER A 70 2.53 21.29 12.34
C SER A 70 1.23 22.02 12.65
N LYS A 71 0.21 21.88 11.79
CA LYS A 71 -1.06 22.59 11.88
C LYS A 71 -2.15 21.72 12.49
N ASN A 72 -3.07 22.39 13.18
CA ASN A 72 -4.31 21.76 13.60
C ASN A 72 -5.23 21.53 12.39
N ILE A 73 -6.07 20.50 12.49
CA ILE A 73 -7.05 20.17 11.46
C ILE A 73 -8.16 21.22 11.45
N ASP A 74 -8.32 21.88 10.30
CA ASP A 74 -9.40 22.80 9.99
C ASP A 74 -10.34 22.21 8.91
N GLU A 75 -11.42 22.89 8.57
CA GLU A 75 -12.37 22.45 7.55
C GLU A 75 -11.70 22.27 6.17
N LYS A 76 -10.67 23.05 5.87
CA LYS A 76 -9.93 22.94 4.60
C LYS A 76 -9.05 21.70 4.56
N ALA A 77 -8.47 21.29 5.69
CA ALA A 77 -7.74 20.04 5.82
C ALA A 77 -8.68 18.84 5.68
N ILE A 78 -9.86 18.91 6.32
CA ILE A 78 -10.91 17.87 6.21
C ILE A 78 -11.35 17.70 4.75
N GLU A 79 -11.62 18.80 4.04
CA GLU A 79 -11.96 18.76 2.62
C GLU A 79 -10.82 18.19 1.78
N ASN A 80 -9.58 18.61 2.04
CA ASN A 80 -8.39 18.17 1.33
C ASN A 80 -8.16 16.66 1.42
N ALA A 81 -8.55 16.02 2.53
CA ALA A 81 -8.42 14.57 2.71
C ALA A 81 -9.19 13.74 1.65
N ASN A 82 -10.15 14.36 0.94
CA ASN A 82 -10.83 13.73 -0.20
C ASN A 82 -10.02 13.75 -1.51
N PHE A 83 -8.85 14.41 -1.53
CA PHE A 83 -8.04 14.60 -2.73
C PHE A 83 -6.62 14.04 -2.59
N VAL A 84 -6.32 13.44 -1.47
CA VAL A 84 -5.02 12.86 -1.15
C VAL A 84 -5.15 11.36 -0.85
N MET A 85 -4.02 10.66 -0.89
CA MET A 85 -3.96 9.24 -0.51
C MET A 85 -4.36 9.04 0.94
N GLY A 86 -5.16 8.01 1.21
CA GLY A 86 -5.56 7.64 2.57
C GLY A 86 -4.48 6.90 3.34
N ASP A 87 -4.75 6.62 4.61
CA ASP A 87 -3.79 6.00 5.54
C ASP A 87 -3.92 4.47 5.56
N ASN A 88 -2.87 3.80 6.04
CA ASN A 88 -2.77 2.35 6.21
C ASN A 88 -3.28 1.55 4.99
N ASN A 89 -2.47 1.59 3.94
CA ASN A 89 -2.73 0.90 2.69
C ASN A 89 -2.58 -0.62 2.89
N ASP A 90 -3.65 -1.36 2.64
CA ASP A 90 -3.69 -2.81 2.78
C ASP A 90 -4.08 -3.49 1.46
N GLY A 91 -5.22 -4.15 1.40
CA GLY A 91 -5.67 -4.89 0.23
C GLY A 91 -5.68 -4.02 -1.02
N MET A 92 -4.88 -4.40 -2.03
CA MET A 92 -4.80 -3.67 -3.29
C MET A 92 -4.93 -4.59 -4.49
N PHE A 93 -5.43 -4.02 -5.57
CA PHE A 93 -5.48 -4.69 -6.86
C PHE A 93 -5.15 -3.70 -8.00
N MET A 94 -4.44 -4.20 -9.00
CA MET A 94 -4.07 -3.44 -10.19
C MET A 94 -4.85 -3.96 -11.40
N PHE A 95 -5.51 -3.05 -12.11
CA PHE A 95 -6.23 -3.30 -13.35
C PHE A 95 -5.43 -2.70 -14.50
N GLU A 96 -4.92 -3.54 -15.38
CA GLU A 96 -4.19 -3.08 -16.56
C GLU A 96 -5.09 -2.30 -17.52
N LEU A 97 -4.56 -1.23 -18.05
CA LEU A 97 -5.12 -0.41 -19.10
C LEU A 97 -4.22 -0.47 -20.34
N GLU A 98 -4.67 0.12 -21.44
CA GLU A 98 -3.82 0.31 -22.62
C GLU A 98 -2.71 1.35 -22.36
N ASN A 99 -1.69 1.38 -23.24
CA ASN A 99 -0.62 2.37 -23.27
C ASN A 99 0.24 2.43 -21.97
N ASN A 100 0.64 1.28 -21.43
CA ASN A 100 1.48 1.17 -20.22
C ASN A 100 0.83 1.80 -18.96
N ARG A 101 -0.47 1.90 -18.93
CA ARG A 101 -1.23 2.44 -17.79
C ARG A 101 -1.94 1.36 -17.03
N ALA A 102 -2.23 1.63 -15.78
CA ALA A 102 -3.03 0.78 -14.92
C ALA A 102 -3.82 1.63 -13.91
N LEU A 103 -4.91 1.05 -13.40
CA LEU A 103 -5.60 1.58 -12.22
C LEU A 103 -5.20 0.75 -11.01
N ILE A 104 -4.89 1.43 -9.94
CA ILE A 104 -4.71 0.80 -8.64
C ILE A 104 -5.91 1.16 -7.78
N ALA A 105 -6.56 0.15 -7.21
CA ALA A 105 -7.55 0.28 -6.16
C ALA A 105 -6.94 -0.27 -4.87
N VAL A 106 -6.95 0.51 -3.79
CA VAL A 106 -6.34 0.13 -2.52
C VAL A 106 -7.21 0.56 -1.35
N ASN A 107 -7.36 -0.34 -0.37
CA ASN A 107 -8.02 -0.03 0.90
C ASN A 107 -7.13 0.88 1.74
N ASN A 108 -7.76 1.87 2.36
CA ASN A 108 -7.19 2.66 3.45
C ASN A 108 -7.91 2.21 4.73
N GLU A 109 -7.30 1.27 5.43
CA GLU A 109 -7.98 0.41 6.40
C GLU A 109 -8.28 1.13 7.72
N TYR A 110 -7.26 1.71 8.31
CA TYR A 110 -7.36 2.41 9.59
C TYR A 110 -6.42 3.61 9.65
N ILE A 111 -6.32 4.24 10.79
CA ILE A 111 -5.56 5.47 11.00
C ILE A 111 -4.68 5.34 12.23
N ASN A 112 -3.54 6.04 12.19
CA ASN A 112 -2.61 6.16 13.31
C ASN A 112 -2.57 7.60 13.83
N PRO A 113 -3.42 7.99 14.79
CA PRO A 113 -3.47 9.35 15.31
C PRO A 113 -2.12 9.83 15.88
N GLU A 114 -1.30 8.89 16.34
CA GLU A 114 0.03 9.19 16.91
C GLU A 114 1.03 9.70 15.86
N THR A 115 0.89 9.28 14.61
CA THR A 115 1.71 9.74 13.49
C THR A 115 1.03 10.81 12.67
N MET A 116 -0.31 10.79 12.63
CA MET A 116 -1.13 11.70 11.83
C MET A 116 -1.18 13.13 12.40
N PHE A 117 -1.12 13.31 13.71
CA PHE A 117 -1.33 14.61 14.33
C PHE A 117 -0.14 15.06 15.18
N ASN A 118 0.10 16.38 15.20
CA ASN A 118 1.12 17.00 16.06
C ASN A 118 0.91 16.71 17.54
N HIS A 119 -0.33 16.59 18.00
CA HIS A 119 -0.70 16.22 19.36
C HIS A 119 -0.59 14.72 19.67
N LYS A 120 -0.10 13.91 18.70
CA LYS A 120 0.17 12.46 18.87
C LYS A 120 -1.03 11.68 19.43
N GLY A 121 -2.22 11.94 18.89
CA GLY A 121 -3.45 11.27 19.32
C GLY A 121 -4.01 11.72 20.67
N LYS A 122 -3.43 12.73 21.30
CA LYS A 122 -3.94 13.28 22.56
C LYS A 122 -5.00 14.34 22.32
N ASN A 123 -6.09 14.32 23.14
CA ASN A 123 -7.17 15.32 23.07
C ASN A 123 -7.79 15.43 21.66
N ILE A 124 -8.20 14.32 21.09
CA ILE A 124 -8.83 14.24 19.76
C ILE A 124 -10.06 15.18 19.70
N SER A 125 -10.05 16.10 18.77
CA SER A 125 -11.14 17.04 18.48
C SER A 125 -12.14 16.44 17.48
N LEU A 126 -13.30 17.09 17.31
CA LEU A 126 -14.27 16.71 16.29
C LEU A 126 -13.69 16.85 14.86
N SER A 127 -12.87 17.88 14.62
CA SER A 127 -12.19 18.08 13.34
C SER A 127 -11.21 16.94 13.05
N ASP A 128 -10.45 16.46 14.05
CA ASP A 128 -9.58 15.32 13.91
C ASP A 128 -10.37 14.05 13.55
N VAL A 129 -11.50 13.81 14.23
CA VAL A 129 -12.38 12.66 13.92
C VAL A 129 -12.85 12.71 12.46
N ARG A 130 -13.30 13.86 11.97
CA ARG A 130 -13.73 14.02 10.58
C ARG A 130 -12.59 13.81 9.57
N TYR A 131 -11.42 14.33 9.90
CA TYR A 131 -10.23 14.11 9.08
C TYR A 131 -9.86 12.63 9.03
N MET A 132 -9.85 11.94 10.17
CA MET A 132 -9.63 10.50 10.28
C MET A 132 -10.64 9.71 9.45
N GLN A 133 -11.92 10.04 9.50
CA GLN A 133 -12.96 9.40 8.69
C GLN A 133 -12.71 9.56 7.18
N ASN A 134 -12.21 10.72 6.76
CA ASN A 134 -11.84 10.95 5.35
C ASN A 134 -10.53 10.26 4.96
N SER A 135 -9.69 9.91 5.91
CA SER A 135 -8.44 9.17 5.65
C SER A 135 -8.66 7.66 5.46
N CYS A 136 -9.78 7.12 5.96
CA CYS A 136 -10.19 5.74 5.72
C CYS A 136 -11.00 5.61 4.41
N GLY A 137 -11.09 4.38 3.88
CA GLY A 137 -11.93 4.04 2.75
C GLY A 137 -11.16 3.38 1.61
N VAL A 138 -11.39 3.83 0.38
CA VAL A 138 -10.73 3.29 -0.82
C VAL A 138 -10.16 4.43 -1.65
N SER A 139 -8.90 4.28 -2.04
CA SER A 139 -8.25 5.12 -3.05
C SER A 139 -8.23 4.39 -4.39
N ILE A 140 -8.63 5.07 -5.46
CA ILE A 140 -8.49 4.58 -6.83
C ILE A 140 -7.70 5.63 -7.58
N PHE A 141 -6.62 5.22 -8.25
CA PHE A 141 -5.78 6.13 -8.99
C PHE A 141 -5.12 5.46 -10.19
N GLU A 142 -4.87 6.24 -11.21
CA GLU A 142 -4.18 5.79 -12.42
C GLU A 142 -2.67 5.96 -12.26
N VAL A 143 -1.94 5.00 -12.78
CA VAL A 143 -0.48 5.00 -12.85
C VAL A 143 -0.01 4.73 -14.27
N GLU A 144 1.15 5.26 -14.61
CA GLU A 144 1.87 5.01 -15.86
C GLU A 144 3.18 4.28 -15.57
N ARG A 145 3.45 3.23 -16.36
CA ARG A 145 4.70 2.49 -16.27
C ARG A 145 5.77 3.20 -17.08
N LEU A 146 6.85 3.57 -16.40
CA LEU A 146 8.02 4.21 -16.98
C LEU A 146 8.94 3.21 -17.70
N GLU A 147 9.85 3.71 -18.53
CA GLU A 147 10.85 2.88 -19.25
C GLU A 147 11.75 2.06 -18.31
N ASN A 148 12.03 2.58 -17.11
CA ASN A 148 12.79 1.90 -16.07
C ASN A 148 12.00 0.82 -15.31
N GLY A 149 10.72 0.59 -15.68
CA GLY A 149 9.85 -0.41 -15.09
C GLY A 149 9.09 0.01 -13.82
N PHE A 150 9.40 1.17 -13.24
CA PHE A 150 8.62 1.73 -12.13
C PHE A 150 7.32 2.35 -12.62
N TYR A 151 6.41 2.57 -11.69
CA TYR A 151 5.16 3.29 -11.95
C TYR A 151 5.21 4.69 -11.36
N GLU A 152 4.50 5.61 -11.99
CA GLU A 152 4.29 6.97 -11.52
C GLU A 152 2.81 7.31 -11.53
N LEU A 153 2.37 8.10 -10.54
CA LEU A 153 0.99 8.56 -10.42
C LEU A 153 0.62 9.50 -11.57
N VAL A 154 -0.51 9.25 -12.23
CA VAL A 154 -1.13 10.18 -13.17
C VAL A 154 -2.10 11.08 -12.40
N LYS A 155 -1.62 12.26 -11.97
CA LYS A 155 -2.48 13.25 -11.29
C LYS A 155 -3.63 13.71 -12.18
N ASP A 156 -4.75 14.04 -11.57
CA ASP A 156 -5.96 14.53 -12.25
C ASP A 156 -6.55 13.57 -13.29
N SER A 157 -6.15 12.29 -13.28
CA SER A 157 -6.82 11.30 -14.11
C SER A 157 -8.33 11.28 -13.83
N LYS A 158 -9.13 11.11 -14.88
CA LYS A 158 -10.60 10.95 -14.75
C LYS A 158 -11.01 9.76 -13.88
N TYR A 159 -10.10 8.82 -13.66
CA TYR A 159 -10.30 7.64 -12.83
C TYR A 159 -9.95 7.86 -11.37
N ASN A 160 -9.15 8.89 -11.05
CA ASN A 160 -8.73 9.15 -9.68
C ASN A 160 -9.94 9.51 -8.82
N ARG A 161 -10.06 8.83 -7.68
CA ARG A 161 -11.14 9.10 -6.72
C ARG A 161 -10.82 8.57 -5.35
N ARG A 162 -11.40 9.21 -4.38
CA ARG A 162 -11.46 8.74 -3.00
C ARG A 162 -12.90 8.36 -2.66
N ILE A 163 -13.09 7.18 -2.10
CA ILE A 163 -14.32 6.76 -1.46
C ILE A 163 -13.99 6.69 0.04
N THR A 164 -14.50 7.63 0.81
CA THR A 164 -14.17 7.78 2.23
C THR A 164 -15.34 7.31 3.10
N ALA A 165 -15.13 7.20 4.41
CA ALA A 165 -16.19 6.86 5.34
C ALA A 165 -17.36 7.88 5.34
N GLN A 166 -17.17 9.07 4.76
CA GLN A 166 -18.21 10.10 4.61
C GLN A 166 -18.83 10.15 3.21
N THR A 167 -18.38 9.30 2.28
CA THR A 167 -18.93 9.25 0.92
C THR A 167 -20.35 8.70 0.95
N ALA A 168 -21.32 9.49 0.47
CA ALA A 168 -22.71 9.03 0.35
C ALA A 168 -22.78 7.87 -0.66
N MET A 169 -23.33 6.75 -0.22
CA MET A 169 -23.54 5.56 -1.06
C MET A 169 -25.04 5.41 -1.36
N LYS A 170 -25.35 5.14 -2.62
CA LYS A 170 -26.72 4.78 -3.01
C LYS A 170 -26.83 3.26 -2.93
N ILE A 171 -27.76 2.80 -2.12
CA ILE A 171 -28.12 1.38 -1.97
C ILE A 171 -29.28 1.07 -2.90
#